data_96e3e19bd9f5dc086dec726142261db6
#
_entry.id   96e3e19bd9f5dc086dec726142261db6
#
_cell.length_a   1.000
_cell.length_b   1.000
_cell.length_c   1.000
_cell.angle_alpha   90.00
_cell.angle_beta   90.00
_cell.angle_gamma   90.00
#
_symmetry.space_group_name_H-M   'P 1'
#
loop_
_entity.id
_entity.type
_entity.pdbx_description
1 polymer ?
#
loop_
_entity_poly.entity_id
_entity_poly.type
_entity_poly.pdbx_seq_one_letter_code
_entity_poly.pdbx_strand_id
1 'polypeptide(L)'
;MKNLIRFTILACSILLATGVWADDDEVTQKKRALWEEGNSTACFQMGERYRMIERDNKTALKFYIKACDAGYMTGCTNGGILMTMRGTPYSKEFKQARKMFTKSCNAGEDPSCFNLGTLNYKEGRQKKALQFYLKACDMGNQQGCAKHKRLSR
;
A
#
# COMPACT_ATOMS: atom_id res chain seq x y z
N MET A 1 -16.43 -20.72 -14.63
CA MET A 1 -16.35 -19.56 -13.73
C MET A 1 -16.11 -19.93 -12.24
N LYS A 2 -15.97 -21.22 -11.87
CA LYS A 2 -15.72 -21.65 -10.47
C LYS A 2 -14.23 -21.81 -10.10
N ASN A 3 -13.30 -21.70 -11.04
CA ASN A 3 -11.88 -21.98 -10.80
C ASN A 3 -11.01 -20.72 -10.51
N LEU A 4 -11.50 -19.51 -10.80
CA LEU A 4 -10.72 -18.30 -10.50
C LEU A 4 -10.73 -17.93 -9.00
N ILE A 5 -11.75 -18.32 -8.27
CA ILE A 5 -11.88 -17.99 -6.83
C ILE A 5 -10.93 -18.82 -5.97
N ARG A 6 -10.55 -20.04 -6.42
CA ARG A 6 -9.65 -20.94 -5.67
C ARG A 6 -8.19 -20.47 -5.63
N PHE A 7 -7.71 -19.71 -6.61
CA PHE A 7 -6.31 -19.27 -6.65
C PHE A 7 -6.00 -18.08 -5.72
N THR A 8 -7.01 -17.28 -5.37
CA THR A 8 -6.84 -16.13 -4.45
C THR A 8 -6.79 -16.55 -2.98
N ILE A 9 -7.38 -17.69 -2.64
CA ILE A 9 -7.44 -18.23 -1.25
C ILE A 9 -6.07 -18.75 -0.80
N LEU A 10 -5.26 -19.34 -1.71
CA LEU A 10 -3.95 -19.91 -1.35
C LEU A 10 -2.89 -18.87 -0.97
N ALA A 11 -3.02 -17.63 -1.42
CA ALA A 11 -1.97 -16.63 -1.24
C ALA A 11 -1.85 -16.09 0.19
N CYS A 12 -2.91 -16.16 1.01
CA CYS A 12 -2.86 -15.72 2.40
C CYS A 12 -2.48 -16.85 3.40
N SER A 13 -2.69 -18.12 3.05
CA SER A 13 -2.55 -19.26 3.98
C SER A 13 -1.10 -19.64 4.32
N ILE A 14 -0.12 -19.27 3.52
CA ILE A 14 1.27 -19.77 3.63
C ILE A 14 2.07 -19.17 4.82
N LEU A 15 1.57 -18.13 5.47
CA LEU A 15 2.27 -17.49 6.60
C LEU A 15 1.97 -18.11 7.96
N LEU A 16 1.04 -19.08 8.05
CA LEU A 16 0.64 -19.71 9.31
C LEU A 16 1.66 -20.70 9.87
N ALA A 17 2.60 -21.18 9.03
CA ALA A 17 3.54 -22.24 9.42
C ALA A 17 4.71 -21.78 10.31
N THR A 18 4.80 -20.49 10.67
CA THR A 18 6.02 -19.93 11.30
C THR A 18 5.85 -19.49 12.76
N GLY A 19 4.87 -19.99 13.49
CA GLY A 19 4.83 -19.88 14.97
C GLY A 19 4.80 -18.45 15.58
N VAL A 20 4.47 -17.42 14.83
CA VAL A 20 4.53 -16.02 15.26
C VAL A 20 3.29 -15.56 16.08
N TRP A 21 2.42 -16.50 16.51
CA TRP A 21 1.07 -16.19 16.95
C TRP A 21 0.76 -16.59 18.40
N ALA A 22 1.73 -16.55 19.31
CA ALA A 22 1.59 -17.13 20.64
C ALA A 22 0.64 -16.37 21.62
N ASP A 23 0.23 -15.13 21.33
CA ASP A 23 -0.60 -14.31 22.23
C ASP A 23 -1.78 -13.66 21.52
N ASP A 24 -2.67 -14.48 20.92
CA ASP A 24 -3.81 -13.95 20.19
C ASP A 24 -5.12 -14.04 20.99
N ASP A 25 -5.71 -12.88 21.26
CA ASP A 25 -7.07 -12.76 21.76
C ASP A 25 -8.13 -13.24 20.73
N GLU A 26 -9.35 -13.45 21.16
CA GLU A 26 -10.48 -13.90 20.34
C GLU A 26 -10.69 -12.99 19.09
N VAL A 27 -10.45 -11.70 19.22
CA VAL A 27 -10.58 -10.72 18.13
C VAL A 27 -9.55 -10.95 17.04
N THR A 28 -8.34 -11.30 17.44
CA THR A 28 -7.24 -11.60 16.51
C THR A 28 -7.48 -12.94 15.81
N GLN A 29 -8.01 -13.94 16.50
CA GLN A 29 -8.38 -15.24 15.89
C GLN A 29 -9.51 -15.07 14.87
N LYS A 30 -10.54 -14.27 15.16
CA LYS A 30 -11.62 -13.96 14.23
C LYS A 30 -11.13 -13.22 13.00
N LYS A 31 -10.24 -12.24 13.17
CA LYS A 31 -9.59 -11.54 12.04
C LYS A 31 -8.71 -12.48 11.22
N ARG A 32 -8.09 -13.47 11.85
CA ARG A 32 -7.30 -14.51 11.17
C ARG A 32 -8.19 -15.40 10.29
N ALA A 33 -9.34 -15.84 10.79
CA ALA A 33 -10.30 -16.61 10.00
C ALA A 33 -10.78 -15.83 8.75
N LEU A 34 -11.15 -14.55 8.93
CA LEU A 34 -11.53 -13.69 7.80
C LEU A 34 -10.39 -13.47 6.81
N TRP A 35 -9.16 -13.50 7.27
CA TRP A 35 -7.97 -13.40 6.47
C TRP A 35 -7.68 -14.69 5.66
N GLU A 36 -7.91 -15.86 6.25
CA GLU A 36 -7.81 -17.16 5.56
C GLU A 36 -8.84 -17.26 4.42
N GLU A 37 -9.99 -16.61 4.58
CA GLU A 37 -11.02 -16.49 3.53
C GLU A 37 -10.62 -15.50 2.41
N GLY A 38 -9.41 -14.90 2.43
CA GLY A 38 -8.93 -13.97 1.41
C GLY A 38 -9.51 -12.56 1.51
N ASN A 39 -10.02 -12.17 2.67
CA ASN A 39 -10.59 -10.86 2.89
C ASN A 39 -9.50 -9.78 2.86
N SER A 40 -9.51 -8.94 1.83
CA SER A 40 -8.54 -7.87 1.60
C SER A 40 -8.47 -6.86 2.75
N THR A 41 -9.61 -6.60 3.40
CA THR A 41 -9.71 -5.71 4.56
C THR A 41 -9.01 -6.32 5.78
N ALA A 42 -9.17 -7.63 6.01
CA ALA A 42 -8.48 -8.32 7.10
C ALA A 42 -6.96 -8.29 6.92
N CYS A 43 -6.46 -8.51 5.69
CA CYS A 43 -5.04 -8.34 5.37
C CYS A 43 -4.56 -6.91 5.69
N PHE A 44 -5.33 -5.88 5.32
CA PHE A 44 -4.99 -4.49 5.64
C PHE A 44 -4.93 -4.24 7.15
N GLN A 45 -5.93 -4.70 7.90
CA GLN A 45 -5.97 -4.54 9.37
C GLN A 45 -4.79 -5.22 10.07
N MET A 46 -4.37 -6.40 9.59
CA MET A 46 -3.15 -7.06 10.08
C MET A 46 -1.90 -6.24 9.79
N GLY A 47 -1.81 -5.64 8.60
CA GLY A 47 -0.74 -4.70 8.26
C GLY A 47 -0.68 -3.50 9.21
N GLU A 48 -1.84 -2.91 9.54
CA GLU A 48 -1.93 -1.81 10.50
C GLU A 48 -1.51 -2.26 11.91
N ARG A 49 -1.94 -3.44 12.37
CA ARG A 49 -1.53 -3.98 13.68
C ARG A 49 0.00 -4.10 13.75
N TYR A 50 0.63 -4.77 12.77
CA TYR A 50 2.08 -4.92 12.76
C TYR A 50 2.81 -3.58 12.69
N ARG A 51 2.28 -2.61 11.95
CA ARG A 51 2.88 -1.29 11.84
C ARG A 51 2.77 -0.48 13.13
N MET A 52 1.58 -0.47 13.76
CA MET A 52 1.27 0.46 14.86
C MET A 52 1.61 -0.13 16.24
N ILE A 53 1.33 -1.41 16.45
CA ILE A 53 1.48 -2.08 17.74
C ILE A 53 2.83 -2.78 17.83
N GLU A 54 3.10 -3.68 16.89
CA GLU A 54 4.33 -4.50 16.89
C GLU A 54 5.55 -3.71 16.39
N ARG A 55 5.33 -2.56 15.73
CA ARG A 55 6.36 -1.74 15.07
C ARG A 55 7.22 -2.54 14.07
N ASP A 56 6.69 -3.62 13.55
CA ASP A 56 7.32 -4.47 12.53
C ASP A 56 6.87 -4.05 11.12
N ASN A 57 7.56 -3.05 10.59
CA ASN A 57 7.30 -2.56 9.22
C ASN A 57 7.58 -3.61 8.14
N LYS A 58 8.41 -4.62 8.40
CA LYS A 58 8.72 -5.68 7.44
C LYS A 58 7.53 -6.61 7.27
N THR A 59 6.93 -7.05 8.37
CA THR A 59 5.72 -7.88 8.35
C THR A 59 4.51 -7.07 7.90
N ALA A 60 4.34 -5.83 8.37
CA ALA A 60 3.30 -4.92 7.91
C ALA A 60 3.31 -4.76 6.39
N LEU A 61 4.49 -4.59 5.78
CA LEU A 61 4.63 -4.48 4.33
C LEU A 61 4.11 -5.73 3.60
N LYS A 62 4.39 -6.93 4.11
CA LYS A 62 3.88 -8.17 3.51
C LYS A 62 2.34 -8.18 3.48
N PHE A 63 1.71 -7.77 4.57
CA PHE A 63 0.26 -7.69 4.67
C PHE A 63 -0.34 -6.61 3.78
N TYR A 64 0.28 -5.43 3.68
CA TYR A 64 -0.17 -4.37 2.77
C TYR A 64 -0.06 -4.79 1.30
N ILE A 65 1.01 -5.50 0.91
CA ILE A 65 1.13 -6.05 -0.45
C ILE A 65 -0.04 -6.99 -0.73
N LYS A 66 -0.34 -7.92 0.19
CA LYS A 66 -1.45 -8.86 0.04
C LYS A 66 -2.80 -8.17 -0.05
N ALA A 67 -3.06 -7.17 0.81
CA ALA A 67 -4.26 -6.35 0.75
C ALA A 67 -4.37 -5.63 -0.61
N CYS A 68 -3.27 -5.06 -1.09
CA CYS A 68 -3.18 -4.41 -2.39
C CYS A 68 -3.48 -5.38 -3.55
N ASP A 69 -2.91 -6.57 -3.53
CA ASP A 69 -3.13 -7.58 -4.56
C ASP A 69 -4.58 -8.05 -4.58
N ALA A 70 -5.19 -8.19 -3.41
CA ALA A 70 -6.60 -8.51 -3.22
C ALA A 70 -7.56 -7.31 -3.47
N GLY A 71 -7.05 -6.17 -3.96
CA GLY A 71 -7.89 -5.04 -4.38
C GLY A 71 -8.15 -3.98 -3.31
N TYR A 72 -7.56 -4.07 -2.12
CA TYR A 72 -7.69 -3.02 -1.11
C TYR A 72 -6.68 -1.89 -1.36
N MET A 73 -7.14 -0.82 -1.99
CA MET A 73 -6.26 0.23 -2.53
C MET A 73 -5.45 0.98 -1.46
N THR A 74 -6.01 1.17 -0.26
CA THR A 74 -5.27 1.76 0.86
C THR A 74 -4.06 0.88 1.27
N GLY A 75 -4.15 -0.44 1.10
CA GLY A 75 -3.00 -1.35 1.25
C GLY A 75 -1.90 -1.06 0.22
N CYS A 76 -2.27 -0.73 -1.02
CA CYS A 76 -1.30 -0.28 -2.03
C CYS A 76 -0.60 1.01 -1.60
N THR A 77 -1.37 1.98 -1.09
CA THR A 77 -0.84 3.26 -0.61
C THR A 77 0.15 3.06 0.55
N ASN A 78 -0.28 2.34 1.60
CA ASN A 78 0.55 2.13 2.79
C ASN A 78 1.79 1.27 2.51
N GLY A 79 1.65 0.22 1.71
CA GLY A 79 2.78 -0.60 1.27
C GLY A 79 3.79 0.20 0.45
N GLY A 80 3.32 1.03 -0.47
CA GLY A 80 4.16 1.94 -1.25
C GLY A 80 4.92 2.93 -0.37
N ILE A 81 4.28 3.49 0.66
CA ILE A 81 4.93 4.38 1.64
C ILE A 81 6.06 3.65 2.37
N LEU A 82 5.82 2.45 2.90
CA LEU A 82 6.85 1.68 3.60
C LEU A 82 8.04 1.34 2.69
N MET A 83 7.79 1.06 1.41
CA MET A 83 8.87 0.82 0.44
C MET A 83 9.69 2.09 0.20
N THR A 84 9.07 3.26 0.10
CA THR A 84 9.80 4.52 -0.11
C THR A 84 10.61 4.98 1.09
N MET A 85 10.24 4.55 2.31
CA MET A 85 11.03 4.81 3.52
C MET A 85 12.33 3.99 3.56
N ARG A 86 12.37 2.85 2.88
CA ARG A 86 13.52 1.93 2.86
C ARG A 86 14.39 2.08 1.61
N GLY A 87 13.83 2.64 0.55
CA GLY A 87 14.48 2.76 -0.75
C GLY A 87 15.06 4.14 -1.00
N THR A 88 15.96 4.19 -1.95
CA THR A 88 16.48 5.42 -2.55
C THR A 88 15.89 5.63 -3.94
N PRO A 89 15.93 6.84 -4.51
CA PRO A 89 15.52 7.06 -5.89
C PRO A 89 16.14 6.03 -6.85
N TYR A 90 15.31 5.52 -7.77
CA TYR A 90 15.66 4.47 -8.75
C TYR A 90 15.89 3.05 -8.21
N SER A 91 15.86 2.83 -6.90
CA SER A 91 15.99 1.49 -6.31
C SER A 91 14.84 0.56 -6.70
N LYS A 92 15.00 -0.74 -6.44
CA LYS A 92 13.95 -1.75 -6.64
C LYS A 92 12.69 -1.42 -5.83
N GLU A 93 12.87 -0.94 -4.60
CA GLU A 93 11.80 -0.53 -3.69
C GLU A 93 11.00 0.65 -4.28
N PHE A 94 11.67 1.65 -4.83
CA PHE A 94 11.01 2.77 -5.51
C PHE A 94 10.24 2.33 -6.75
N LYS A 95 10.77 1.38 -7.54
CA LYS A 95 10.05 0.81 -8.69
C LYS A 95 8.79 0.05 -8.25
N GLN A 96 8.87 -0.71 -7.16
CA GLN A 96 7.72 -1.43 -6.60
C GLN A 96 6.69 -0.46 -6.00
N ALA A 97 7.13 0.52 -5.20
CA ALA A 97 6.27 1.57 -4.66
C ALA A 97 5.52 2.31 -5.78
N ARG A 98 6.19 2.64 -6.88
CA ARG A 98 5.58 3.26 -8.05
C ARG A 98 4.42 2.42 -8.59
N LYS A 99 4.61 1.10 -8.76
CA LYS A 99 3.54 0.21 -9.23
C LYS A 99 2.33 0.23 -8.30
N MET A 100 2.56 0.16 -6.98
CA MET A 100 1.50 0.21 -5.97
C MET A 100 0.77 1.55 -5.98
N PHE A 101 1.48 2.67 -5.97
CA PHE A 101 0.87 3.99 -6.05
C PHE A 101 0.13 4.21 -7.38
N THR A 102 0.64 3.69 -8.50
CA THR A 102 -0.05 3.80 -9.79
C THR A 102 -1.39 3.06 -9.76
N LYS A 103 -1.41 1.82 -9.22
CA LYS A 103 -2.64 1.04 -9.07
C LYS A 103 -3.67 1.79 -8.23
N SER A 104 -3.25 2.31 -7.08
CA SER A 104 -4.13 3.02 -6.14
C SER A 104 -4.57 4.40 -6.66
N CYS A 105 -3.68 5.19 -7.26
CA CYS A 105 -4.00 6.49 -7.87
C CYS A 105 -5.00 6.35 -9.04
N ASN A 106 -4.90 5.26 -9.82
CA ASN A 106 -5.85 4.99 -10.90
C ASN A 106 -7.21 4.52 -10.38
N ALA A 107 -7.25 3.97 -9.19
CA ALA A 107 -8.49 3.59 -8.51
C ALA A 107 -9.14 4.76 -7.74
N GLY A 108 -8.58 5.98 -7.80
CA GLY A 108 -9.19 7.15 -7.20
C GLY A 108 -8.63 7.57 -5.84
N GLU A 109 -7.54 6.95 -5.38
CA GLU A 109 -6.91 7.33 -4.10
C GLU A 109 -5.97 8.53 -4.29
N ASP A 110 -6.40 9.70 -3.87
CA ASP A 110 -5.65 10.96 -3.98
C ASP A 110 -4.27 10.93 -3.27
N PRO A 111 -4.10 10.30 -2.08
CA PRO A 111 -2.78 10.21 -1.45
C PRO A 111 -1.76 9.48 -2.32
N SER A 112 -2.21 8.48 -3.09
CA SER A 112 -1.32 7.74 -3.99
C SER A 112 -0.89 8.56 -5.19
N CYS A 113 -1.78 9.41 -5.73
CA CYS A 113 -1.40 10.37 -6.78
C CYS A 113 -0.38 11.37 -6.26
N PHE A 114 -0.56 11.90 -5.06
CA PHE A 114 0.42 12.77 -4.39
C PHE A 114 1.78 12.08 -4.21
N ASN A 115 1.77 10.81 -3.74
CA ASN A 115 2.99 10.02 -3.55
C ASN A 115 3.71 9.74 -4.88
N LEU A 116 2.98 9.53 -6.00
CA LEU A 116 3.58 9.46 -7.34
C LEU A 116 4.26 10.77 -7.73
N GLY A 117 3.65 11.90 -7.42
CA GLY A 117 4.28 13.21 -7.59
C GLY A 117 5.60 13.31 -6.82
N THR A 118 5.59 12.92 -5.56
CA THR A 118 6.77 12.92 -4.68
C THR A 118 7.87 12.00 -5.20
N LEU A 119 7.52 10.80 -5.67
CA LEU A 119 8.47 9.86 -6.27
C LEU A 119 9.14 10.45 -7.51
N ASN A 120 8.34 11.01 -8.43
CA ASN A 120 8.88 11.64 -9.64
C ASN A 120 9.76 12.85 -9.31
N TYR A 121 9.37 13.65 -8.31
CA TYR A 121 10.17 14.78 -7.87
C TYR A 121 11.54 14.35 -7.33
N LYS A 122 11.57 13.33 -6.45
CA LYS A 122 12.83 12.76 -5.92
C LYS A 122 13.75 12.19 -7.00
N GLU A 123 13.19 11.73 -8.12
CA GLU A 123 13.94 11.23 -9.28
C GLU A 123 14.27 12.32 -10.31
N GLY A 124 14.08 13.59 -9.98
CA GLY A 124 14.37 14.72 -10.88
C GLY A 124 13.38 14.87 -12.05
N ARG A 125 12.30 14.10 -12.09
CA ARG A 125 11.29 14.13 -13.16
C ARG A 125 10.23 15.20 -12.88
N GLN A 126 10.65 16.44 -12.84
CA GLN A 126 9.83 17.57 -12.37
C GLN A 126 8.51 17.72 -13.15
N LYS A 127 8.53 17.62 -14.49
CA LYS A 127 7.30 17.71 -15.30
C LYS A 127 6.26 16.66 -14.91
N LYS A 128 6.70 15.39 -14.73
CA LYS A 128 5.81 14.32 -14.27
C LYS A 128 5.34 14.52 -12.84
N ALA A 129 6.20 15.03 -11.96
CA ALA A 129 5.81 15.35 -10.58
C ALA A 129 4.68 16.37 -10.55
N LEU A 130 4.78 17.45 -11.32
CA LEU A 130 3.73 18.49 -11.44
C LEU A 130 2.40 17.90 -11.91
N GLN A 131 2.41 17.02 -12.92
CA GLN A 131 1.19 16.36 -13.43
C GLN A 131 0.49 15.54 -12.32
N PHE A 132 1.24 14.77 -11.54
CA PHE A 132 0.68 13.97 -10.46
C PHE A 132 0.23 14.81 -9.27
N TYR A 133 0.94 15.89 -8.93
CA TYR A 133 0.49 16.83 -7.90
C TYR A 133 -0.79 17.55 -8.31
N LEU A 134 -0.92 17.95 -9.59
CA LEU A 134 -2.15 18.53 -10.10
C LEU A 134 -3.30 17.50 -10.03
N LYS A 135 -3.07 16.26 -10.50
CA LYS A 135 -4.07 15.17 -10.41
C LYS A 135 -4.53 14.95 -8.96
N ALA A 136 -3.61 14.93 -8.00
CA ALA A 136 -3.97 14.81 -6.58
C ALA A 136 -4.78 16.02 -6.10
N CYS A 137 -4.41 17.23 -6.53
CA CYS A 137 -5.15 18.47 -6.22
C CYS A 137 -6.58 18.44 -6.75
N ASP A 138 -6.77 18.02 -8.00
CA ASP A 138 -8.10 17.89 -8.64
C ASP A 138 -8.99 16.87 -7.92
N MET A 139 -8.38 15.92 -7.22
CA MET A 139 -9.05 14.93 -6.37
C MET A 139 -9.27 15.41 -4.92
N GLY A 140 -8.92 16.66 -4.60
CA GLY A 140 -9.11 17.28 -3.28
C GLY A 140 -7.90 17.20 -2.33
N ASN A 141 -6.76 16.66 -2.77
CA ASN A 141 -5.55 16.61 -1.96
C ASN A 141 -4.90 17.98 -1.80
N GLN A 142 -5.07 18.60 -0.64
CA GLN A 142 -4.53 19.94 -0.36
C GLN A 142 -2.99 20.01 -0.46
N GLN A 143 -2.28 18.95 -0.07
CA GLN A 143 -0.83 18.87 -0.19
C GLN A 143 -0.40 18.84 -1.66
N GLY A 144 -1.17 18.16 -2.52
CA GLY A 144 -1.00 18.15 -3.97
C GLY A 144 -1.11 19.54 -4.56
N CYS A 145 -2.18 20.29 -4.18
CA CYS A 145 -2.37 21.69 -4.60
C CYS A 145 -1.21 22.58 -4.19
N ALA A 146 -0.80 22.48 -2.94
CA ALA A 146 0.31 23.28 -2.42
C ALA A 146 1.64 22.98 -3.12
N LYS A 147 1.93 21.68 -3.36
CA LYS A 147 3.14 21.26 -4.09
C LYS A 147 3.12 21.69 -5.54
N HIS A 148 1.98 21.52 -6.22
CA HIS A 148 1.83 21.98 -7.60
C HIS A 148 2.07 23.50 -7.70
N LYS A 149 1.36 24.31 -6.91
CA LYS A 149 1.52 25.78 -6.89
C LYS A 149 2.95 26.25 -6.62
N ARG A 150 3.66 25.54 -5.72
CA ARG A 150 5.04 25.92 -5.36
C ARG A 150 6.04 25.60 -6.47
N LEU A 151 5.86 24.49 -7.19
CA LEU A 151 6.82 23.99 -8.16
C LEU A 151 6.53 24.45 -9.60
N SER A 152 5.36 25.04 -9.87
CA SER A 152 4.97 25.59 -11.17
C SER A 152 5.39 27.07 -11.36
N ARG A 153 5.97 27.68 -10.31
CA ARG A 153 6.56 29.04 -10.37
C ARG A 153 8.00 28.97 -10.88
#